data_9b0e008588ba61bd3ffcf1341ada39ef
#
_entry.id   9b0e008588ba61bd3ffcf1341ada39ef
#
_cell.length_a   1.000
_cell.length_b   1.000
_cell.length_c   1.000
_cell.angle_alpha   90.00
_cell.angle_beta   90.00
_cell.angle_gamma   90.00
#
_symmetry.space_group_name_H-M   'P 1'
#
loop_
_entity.id
_entity.type
_entity.pdbx_description
1 polymer ?
#
loop_
_entity_poly.entity_id
_entity_poly.type
_entity_poly.pdbx_seq_one_letter_code
_entity_poly.pdbx_strand_id
1 'polypeptide(L)'
;MLLTCLKCVTIFKIDAGVIPRQGRPVRCTVCDHVWSAQPMPYPVPPVSPEPTPSTGQGKLIGFLAIIILLVGLGVYRHTITAIAPVFTPIYHSLGMDISANLQAVEVQKLKAERQRNIIHISGDLANTSSWPVHAPQLHLVVSNAFGHSLQEETIHLDKGIIAAKESLHFAHQLTLEMNLADDVVTEITVTPAKRDIHLP
;
A
#
# COMPACT_ATOMS: atom_id res chain seq x y z
N MET A 1 -35.78 52.61 0.82
CA MET A 1 -36.70 52.22 -0.29
C MET A 1 -37.34 53.45 -0.91
N LEU A 2 -37.86 53.37 -2.13
CA LEU A 2 -38.58 54.50 -2.78
C LEU A 2 -40.09 54.26 -2.63
N LEU A 3 -40.79 55.28 -2.28
CA LEU A 3 -42.23 55.27 -2.11
C LEU A 3 -42.85 56.32 -3.06
N THR A 4 -43.78 55.92 -3.89
CA THR A 4 -44.42 56.81 -4.86
C THR A 4 -45.86 57.14 -4.42
N CYS A 5 -46.22 58.40 -4.40
CA CYS A 5 -47.59 58.81 -4.11
C CYS A 5 -48.51 58.47 -5.28
N LEU A 6 -49.62 57.75 -4.97
CA LEU A 6 -50.57 57.29 -6.00
C LEU A 6 -51.36 58.43 -6.65
N LYS A 7 -51.41 59.65 -6.05
CA LYS A 7 -52.18 60.77 -6.54
C LYS A 7 -51.34 61.77 -7.33
N CYS A 8 -50.11 62.10 -6.86
CA CYS A 8 -49.30 63.16 -7.50
C CYS A 8 -47.96 62.62 -8.06
N VAL A 9 -47.74 61.29 -8.00
CA VAL A 9 -46.60 60.59 -8.53
C VAL A 9 -45.25 61.07 -7.94
N THR A 10 -45.26 61.83 -6.88
CA THR A 10 -44.03 62.26 -6.21
C THR A 10 -43.35 61.10 -5.53
N ILE A 11 -42.03 60.98 -5.71
CA ILE A 11 -41.20 59.92 -5.19
C ILE A 11 -40.53 60.37 -3.89
N PHE A 12 -40.67 59.59 -2.85
CA PHE A 12 -40.04 59.81 -1.54
C PHE A 12 -39.01 58.72 -1.26
N LYS A 13 -37.82 59.10 -0.80
CA LYS A 13 -36.81 58.16 -0.32
C LYS A 13 -36.95 58.04 1.19
N ILE A 14 -37.28 56.85 1.66
CA ILE A 14 -37.44 56.52 3.09
C ILE A 14 -36.58 55.30 3.46
N ASP A 15 -36.21 55.23 4.74
CA ASP A 15 -35.50 54.07 5.23
C ASP A 15 -36.42 52.86 5.30
N ALA A 16 -35.89 51.69 4.90
CA ALA A 16 -36.67 50.46 4.79
C ALA A 16 -37.25 49.99 6.14
N GLY A 17 -36.63 50.36 7.28
CA GLY A 17 -37.07 50.02 8.62
C GLY A 17 -38.27 50.83 9.16
N VAL A 18 -38.65 51.91 8.51
CA VAL A 18 -39.72 52.79 8.99
C VAL A 18 -41.11 52.24 8.71
N ILE A 19 -41.26 51.36 7.73
CA ILE A 19 -42.53 50.72 7.37
C ILE A 19 -42.52 49.26 7.85
N PRO A 20 -43.37 48.92 8.85
CA PRO A 20 -43.47 47.57 9.29
C PRO A 20 -44.04 46.63 8.21
N ARG A 21 -43.80 45.33 8.31
CA ARG A 21 -44.30 44.32 7.35
C ARG A 21 -45.82 44.34 7.16
N GLN A 22 -46.53 44.79 8.13
CA GLN A 22 -48.02 44.88 8.11
C GLN A 22 -48.54 46.10 7.34
N GLY A 23 -47.63 46.99 6.87
CA GLY A 23 -47.97 48.25 6.28
C GLY A 23 -48.20 49.37 7.29
N ARG A 24 -48.13 50.62 6.86
CA ARG A 24 -48.39 51.81 7.66
C ARG A 24 -49.07 52.87 6.83
N PRO A 25 -50.11 53.59 7.35
CA PRO A 25 -50.66 54.74 6.67
C PRO A 25 -49.62 55.83 6.60
N VAL A 26 -49.42 56.36 5.38
CA VAL A 26 -48.47 57.44 5.08
C VAL A 26 -49.26 58.58 4.42
N ARG A 27 -48.83 59.83 4.66
CA ARG A 27 -49.43 61.05 4.08
C ARG A 27 -48.43 61.71 3.17
N CYS A 28 -48.84 62.04 1.96
CA CYS A 28 -48.03 62.80 1.02
C CYS A 28 -47.87 64.24 1.50
N THR A 29 -46.65 64.75 1.59
CA THR A 29 -46.38 66.17 1.97
C THR A 29 -46.66 67.16 0.89
N VAL A 30 -46.92 66.68 -0.32
CA VAL A 30 -47.15 67.55 -1.54
C VAL A 30 -48.66 67.74 -1.81
N CYS A 31 -49.48 66.65 -1.66
CA CYS A 31 -50.88 66.68 -2.05
C CYS A 31 -51.82 66.15 -0.95
N ASP A 32 -51.35 65.97 0.27
CA ASP A 32 -52.02 65.48 1.48
C ASP A 32 -52.78 64.13 1.32
N HIS A 33 -52.57 63.44 0.20
CA HIS A 33 -53.14 62.11 0.00
C HIS A 33 -52.63 61.11 1.02
N VAL A 34 -53.49 60.34 1.64
CA VAL A 34 -53.17 59.31 2.59
C VAL A 34 -53.39 57.95 1.96
N TRP A 35 -52.41 57.05 2.05
CA TRP A 35 -52.51 55.68 1.57
C TRP A 35 -51.72 54.73 2.50
N SER A 36 -52.00 53.44 2.41
CA SER A 36 -51.25 52.44 3.15
C SER A 36 -50.04 52.01 2.36
N ALA A 37 -48.84 52.30 2.84
CA ALA A 37 -47.59 51.86 2.23
C ALA A 37 -47.23 50.49 2.81
N GLN A 38 -46.97 49.53 1.93
CA GLN A 38 -46.46 48.22 2.26
C GLN A 38 -45.02 48.10 1.74
N PRO A 39 -44.13 47.46 2.53
CA PRO A 39 -42.81 47.15 2.01
C PRO A 39 -42.97 46.19 0.85
N MET A 40 -42.37 46.48 -0.32
CA MET A 40 -42.31 45.51 -1.38
C MET A 40 -41.58 44.25 -0.86
N PRO A 41 -42.13 43.05 -1.03
CA PRO A 41 -41.41 41.83 -0.72
C PRO A 41 -40.16 41.83 -1.60
N TYR A 42 -38.99 41.87 -0.98
CA TYR A 42 -37.77 41.60 -1.72
C TYR A 42 -37.91 40.20 -2.34
N PRO A 43 -37.71 40.06 -3.66
CA PRO A 43 -37.61 38.73 -4.22
C PRO A 43 -36.44 38.05 -3.51
N VAL A 44 -36.75 37.08 -2.66
CA VAL A 44 -35.73 36.21 -2.10
C VAL A 44 -35.11 35.52 -3.28
N PRO A 45 -33.80 35.72 -3.57
CA PRO A 45 -33.17 35.00 -4.66
C PRO A 45 -33.41 33.50 -4.39
N PRO A 46 -33.76 32.70 -5.45
CA PRO A 46 -33.95 31.28 -5.25
C PRO A 46 -32.69 30.75 -4.59
N VAL A 47 -32.84 30.20 -3.38
CA VAL A 47 -31.77 29.47 -2.71
C VAL A 47 -31.45 28.33 -3.64
N SER A 48 -30.32 28.47 -4.39
CA SER A 48 -29.80 27.35 -5.14
C SER A 48 -29.64 26.20 -4.15
N PRO A 49 -30.26 25.03 -4.39
CA PRO A 49 -30.01 23.89 -3.52
C PRO A 49 -28.51 23.65 -3.50
N GLU A 50 -27.89 23.75 -2.33
CA GLU A 50 -26.49 23.30 -2.14
C GLU A 50 -26.41 21.89 -2.73
N PRO A 51 -25.41 21.61 -3.57
CA PRO A 51 -25.24 20.27 -4.11
C PRO A 51 -25.07 19.34 -2.91
N THR A 52 -26.12 18.59 -2.61
CA THR A 52 -26.05 17.52 -1.62
C THR A 52 -24.98 16.57 -2.11
N PRO A 53 -23.92 16.29 -1.34
CA PRO A 53 -22.90 15.34 -1.77
C PRO A 53 -23.60 14.02 -2.07
N SER A 54 -23.47 13.55 -3.30
CA SER A 54 -24.13 12.32 -3.74
C SER A 54 -23.60 11.16 -2.91
N THR A 55 -24.42 10.69 -1.97
CA THR A 55 -24.06 9.68 -0.97
C THR A 55 -23.63 8.33 -1.60
N GLY A 56 -23.84 8.16 -2.90
CA GLY A 56 -23.45 6.97 -3.66
C GLY A 56 -21.97 6.96 -4.08
N GLN A 57 -21.42 8.08 -4.52
CA GLN A 57 -20.04 8.14 -5.00
C GLN A 57 -19.01 7.96 -3.88
N GLY A 58 -19.27 8.51 -2.69
CA GLY A 58 -18.39 8.33 -1.54
C GLY A 58 -18.27 6.87 -1.09
N LYS A 59 -19.38 6.12 -1.12
CA LYS A 59 -19.39 4.70 -0.78
C LYS A 59 -18.63 3.85 -1.80
N LEU A 60 -18.77 4.16 -3.09
CA LEU A 60 -18.06 3.45 -4.17
C LEU A 60 -16.55 3.68 -4.09
N ILE A 61 -16.14 4.93 -3.88
CA ILE A 61 -14.72 5.30 -3.70
C ILE A 61 -14.14 4.62 -2.45
N GLY A 62 -14.87 4.62 -1.34
CA GLY A 62 -14.46 3.93 -0.11
C GLY A 62 -14.29 2.43 -0.33
N PHE A 63 -15.24 1.78 -1.00
CA PHE A 63 -15.17 0.35 -1.32
C PHE A 63 -13.98 0.03 -2.23
N LEU A 64 -13.74 0.83 -3.28
CA LEU A 64 -12.60 0.68 -4.17
C LEU A 64 -11.26 0.85 -3.43
N ALA A 65 -11.17 1.83 -2.54
CA ALA A 65 -9.98 2.05 -1.72
C ALA A 65 -9.67 0.84 -0.81
N ILE A 66 -10.69 0.23 -0.21
CA ILE A 66 -10.56 -0.97 0.61
C ILE A 66 -10.04 -2.15 -0.25
N ILE A 67 -10.59 -2.34 -1.45
CA ILE A 67 -10.13 -3.40 -2.36
C ILE A 67 -8.66 -3.19 -2.71
N ILE A 68 -8.27 -1.97 -3.10
CA ILE A 68 -6.88 -1.65 -3.43
C ILE A 68 -5.96 -1.93 -2.23
N LEU A 69 -6.37 -1.56 -1.02
CA LEU A 69 -5.62 -1.82 0.20
C LEU A 69 -5.44 -3.33 0.43
N LEU A 70 -6.52 -4.11 0.33
CA LEU A 70 -6.47 -5.56 0.53
C LEU A 70 -5.61 -6.27 -0.51
N VAL A 71 -5.74 -5.87 -1.79
CA VAL A 71 -4.88 -6.38 -2.87
C VAL A 71 -3.42 -6.01 -2.60
N GLY A 72 -3.15 -4.77 -2.19
CA GLY A 72 -1.80 -4.32 -1.82
C GLY A 72 -1.21 -5.13 -0.68
N LEU A 73 -1.97 -5.36 0.39
CA LEU A 73 -1.54 -6.21 1.51
C LEU A 73 -1.24 -7.65 1.05
N GLY A 74 -2.04 -8.21 0.14
CA GLY A 74 -1.80 -9.55 -0.40
C GLY A 74 -0.56 -9.64 -1.31
N VAL A 75 -0.36 -8.66 -2.19
CA VAL A 75 0.80 -8.62 -3.11
C VAL A 75 2.11 -8.38 -2.36
N TYR A 76 2.12 -7.44 -1.41
CA TYR A 76 3.32 -7.07 -0.66
C TYR A 76 3.54 -7.88 0.62
N ARG A 77 2.78 -8.98 0.84
CA ARG A 77 2.85 -9.80 2.06
C ARG A 77 4.27 -10.22 2.44
N HIS A 78 5.08 -10.64 1.47
CA HIS A 78 6.47 -11.08 1.71
C HIS A 78 7.35 -9.94 2.23
N THR A 79 7.18 -8.74 1.71
CA THR A 79 7.92 -7.55 2.14
C THR A 79 7.42 -7.06 3.51
N ILE A 80 6.11 -7.07 3.72
CA ILE A 80 5.50 -6.65 5.00
C ILE A 80 5.97 -7.55 6.13
N THR A 81 5.97 -8.87 5.93
CA THR A 81 6.43 -9.83 6.95
C THR A 81 7.94 -9.80 7.16
N ALA A 82 8.73 -9.42 6.16
CA ALA A 82 10.16 -9.21 6.31
C ALA A 82 10.50 -7.94 7.13
N ILE A 83 9.67 -6.89 7.01
CA ILE A 83 9.83 -5.64 7.79
C ILE A 83 9.27 -5.83 9.21
N ALA A 84 8.11 -6.44 9.32
CA ALA A 84 7.39 -6.61 10.58
C ALA A 84 6.92 -8.08 10.75
N PRO A 85 7.77 -8.96 11.29
CA PRO A 85 7.49 -10.39 11.43
C PRO A 85 6.23 -10.72 12.27
N VAL A 86 5.78 -9.78 13.10
CA VAL A 86 4.55 -9.91 13.91
C VAL A 86 3.30 -10.18 13.06
N PHE A 87 3.30 -9.81 11.78
CA PHE A 87 2.19 -10.07 10.86
C PHE A 87 2.22 -11.47 10.24
N THR A 88 3.31 -12.21 10.37
CA THR A 88 3.45 -13.58 9.83
C THR A 88 2.30 -14.50 10.23
N PRO A 89 1.92 -14.62 11.53
CA PRO A 89 0.84 -15.51 11.93
C PRO A 89 -0.52 -15.12 11.35
N ILE A 90 -0.75 -13.83 11.09
CA ILE A 90 -2.00 -13.35 10.49
C ILE A 90 -2.11 -13.85 9.04
N TYR A 91 -1.07 -13.71 8.24
CA TYR A 91 -1.06 -14.20 6.86
C TYR A 91 -1.17 -15.73 6.80
N HIS A 92 -0.49 -16.43 7.71
CA HIS A 92 -0.58 -17.89 7.81
C HIS A 92 -2.00 -18.37 8.15
N SER A 93 -2.70 -17.68 9.08
CA SER A 93 -4.10 -18.01 9.42
C SER A 93 -5.07 -17.77 8.27
N LEU A 94 -4.72 -16.90 7.32
CA LEU A 94 -5.46 -16.66 6.07
C LEU A 94 -5.11 -17.65 4.95
N GLY A 95 -4.26 -18.67 5.22
CA GLY A 95 -3.80 -19.64 4.24
C GLY A 95 -2.87 -19.04 3.17
N MET A 96 -2.21 -17.92 3.48
CA MET A 96 -1.27 -17.25 2.57
C MET A 96 0.16 -17.70 2.88
N ASP A 97 0.78 -18.43 1.96
CA ASP A 97 2.19 -18.80 2.09
C ASP A 97 3.10 -17.59 2.06
N ILE A 98 4.04 -17.56 2.99
CA ILE A 98 5.11 -16.57 3.05
C ILE A 98 6.40 -17.28 2.70
N SER A 99 6.97 -16.94 1.56
CA SER A 99 8.23 -17.52 1.08
C SER A 99 9.22 -16.41 0.74
N ALA A 100 10.51 -16.76 0.64
CA ALA A 100 11.52 -15.84 0.16
C ALA A 100 11.24 -15.41 -1.29
N ASN A 101 11.46 -14.13 -1.58
CA ASN A 101 11.42 -13.64 -2.96
C ASN A 101 12.73 -14.03 -3.68
N LEU A 102 12.71 -15.16 -4.37
CA LEU A 102 13.90 -15.71 -5.04
C LEU A 102 14.45 -14.81 -6.14
N GLN A 103 13.62 -13.95 -6.75
CA GLN A 103 14.06 -13.01 -7.79
C GLN A 103 14.89 -11.84 -7.23
N ALA A 104 14.75 -11.58 -5.94
CA ALA A 104 15.45 -10.50 -5.27
C ALA A 104 16.79 -10.94 -4.64
N VAL A 105 17.11 -12.22 -4.74
CA VAL A 105 18.29 -12.80 -4.08
C VAL A 105 19.17 -13.51 -5.08
N GLU A 106 20.47 -13.23 -5.01
CA GLU A 106 21.48 -13.77 -5.92
C GLU A 106 22.66 -14.34 -5.13
N VAL A 107 23.12 -15.52 -5.52
CA VAL A 107 24.35 -16.12 -4.96
C VAL A 107 25.56 -15.55 -5.69
N GLN A 108 26.46 -14.94 -4.94
CA GLN A 108 27.66 -14.29 -5.45
C GLN A 108 28.92 -14.89 -4.80
N LYS A 109 30.05 -14.80 -5.48
CA LYS A 109 31.37 -15.24 -4.97
C LYS A 109 31.38 -16.67 -4.44
N LEU A 110 30.65 -17.57 -5.08
CA LEU A 110 30.65 -18.97 -4.70
C LEU A 110 32.05 -19.54 -4.83
N LYS A 111 32.56 -20.15 -3.74
CA LYS A 111 33.82 -20.87 -3.69
C LYS A 111 33.56 -22.27 -3.13
N ALA A 112 34.19 -23.25 -3.73
CA ALA A 112 34.15 -24.62 -3.27
C ALA A 112 35.60 -25.16 -3.21
N GLU A 113 36.03 -25.58 -2.04
CA GLU A 113 37.35 -26.16 -1.80
C GLU A 113 37.19 -27.58 -1.28
N ARG A 114 37.78 -28.56 -2.00
CA ARG A 114 37.73 -29.96 -1.61
C ARG A 114 38.97 -30.31 -0.78
N GLN A 115 38.73 -30.83 0.37
CA GLN A 115 39.79 -31.44 1.26
C GLN A 115 39.42 -32.89 1.52
N ARG A 116 40.02 -33.82 0.78
CA ARG A 116 39.73 -35.28 0.84
C ARG A 116 38.22 -35.54 0.58
N ASN A 117 37.48 -35.98 1.63
CA ASN A 117 36.05 -36.27 1.56
C ASN A 117 35.15 -35.12 1.97
N ILE A 118 35.73 -33.97 2.28
CA ILE A 118 34.97 -32.80 2.72
C ILE A 118 35.07 -31.73 1.67
N ILE A 119 33.92 -31.17 1.28
CA ILE A 119 33.86 -29.97 0.42
C ILE A 119 33.44 -28.81 1.30
N HIS A 120 34.31 -27.79 1.37
CA HIS A 120 34.01 -26.54 2.02
C HIS A 120 33.41 -25.59 0.95
N ILE A 121 32.16 -25.19 1.18
CA ILE A 121 31.45 -24.32 0.26
C ILE A 121 31.21 -23.00 1.00
N SER A 122 31.56 -21.91 0.37
CA SER A 122 31.30 -20.56 0.91
C SER A 122 30.87 -19.61 -0.19
N GLY A 123 30.10 -18.61 0.17
CA GLY A 123 29.61 -17.62 -0.79
C GLY A 123 28.84 -16.51 -0.07
N ASP A 124 28.42 -15.54 -0.87
CA ASP A 124 27.63 -14.41 -0.41
C ASP A 124 26.25 -14.49 -1.06
N LEU A 125 25.19 -14.40 -0.25
CA LEU A 125 23.81 -14.31 -0.71
C LEU A 125 23.40 -12.85 -0.68
N ALA A 126 23.37 -12.20 -1.84
CA ALA A 126 23.10 -10.78 -1.97
C ALA A 126 21.62 -10.50 -2.19
N ASN A 127 21.04 -9.59 -1.40
CA ASN A 127 19.73 -9.02 -1.67
C ASN A 127 19.88 -7.84 -2.65
N THR A 128 19.43 -8.03 -3.88
CA THR A 128 19.52 -7.01 -4.94
C THR A 128 18.38 -5.98 -4.87
N SER A 129 17.36 -6.23 -4.05
CA SER A 129 16.19 -5.35 -3.91
C SER A 129 16.43 -4.16 -2.98
N SER A 130 15.52 -3.19 -3.02
CA SER A 130 15.50 -2.03 -2.11
C SER A 130 14.75 -2.29 -0.80
N TRP A 131 14.28 -3.52 -0.58
CA TRP A 131 13.50 -3.93 0.58
C TRP A 131 14.13 -5.15 1.25
N PRO A 132 13.96 -5.30 2.57
CA PRO A 132 14.39 -6.54 3.23
C PRO A 132 13.61 -7.74 2.67
N VAL A 133 14.27 -8.88 2.59
CA VAL A 133 13.70 -10.14 2.11
C VAL A 133 13.94 -11.26 3.10
N HIS A 134 13.05 -12.24 3.13
CA HIS A 134 13.30 -13.47 3.87
C HIS A 134 14.45 -14.23 3.22
N ALA A 135 15.38 -14.73 4.04
CA ALA A 135 16.49 -15.56 3.56
C ALA A 135 15.92 -16.89 3.04
N PRO A 136 16.20 -17.26 1.78
CA PRO A 136 15.79 -18.54 1.23
C PRO A 136 16.58 -19.68 1.87
N GLN A 137 16.16 -20.92 1.62
CA GLN A 137 17.03 -22.08 1.76
C GLN A 137 17.96 -22.15 0.55
N LEU A 138 19.14 -22.73 0.72
CA LEU A 138 20.04 -22.97 -0.40
C LEU A 138 20.00 -24.45 -0.73
N HIS A 139 19.68 -24.77 -1.97
CA HIS A 139 19.73 -26.13 -2.50
C HIS A 139 21.08 -26.36 -3.14
N LEU A 140 21.86 -27.24 -2.56
CA LEU A 140 23.17 -27.62 -2.99
C LEU A 140 23.08 -28.91 -3.80
N VAL A 141 23.60 -28.88 -5.01
CA VAL A 141 23.69 -30.07 -5.88
C VAL A 141 25.15 -30.29 -6.28
N VAL A 142 25.64 -31.47 -6.01
CA VAL A 142 26.95 -31.93 -6.45
C VAL A 142 26.76 -32.87 -7.62
N SER A 143 27.36 -32.53 -8.77
CA SER A 143 27.22 -33.29 -10.03
C SER A 143 28.54 -33.84 -10.52
N ASN A 144 28.47 -34.93 -11.28
CA ASN A 144 29.63 -35.49 -12.02
C ASN A 144 29.82 -34.83 -13.41
N ALA A 145 30.85 -35.22 -14.12
CA ALA A 145 31.14 -34.71 -15.46
C ALA A 145 30.03 -34.98 -16.50
N PHE A 146 29.11 -35.86 -16.22
CA PHE A 146 28.00 -36.22 -17.11
C PHE A 146 26.70 -35.48 -16.74
N GLY A 147 26.75 -34.60 -15.72
CA GLY A 147 25.58 -33.83 -15.24
C GLY A 147 24.63 -34.63 -14.37
N HIS A 148 25.00 -35.85 -13.90
CA HIS A 148 24.18 -36.58 -12.93
C HIS A 148 24.41 -36.00 -11.54
N SER A 149 23.34 -35.74 -10.81
CA SER A 149 23.42 -35.38 -9.38
C SER A 149 23.94 -36.59 -8.58
N LEU A 150 25.01 -36.37 -7.84
CA LEU A 150 25.63 -37.35 -6.96
C LEU A 150 25.09 -37.22 -5.55
N GLN A 151 24.96 -35.99 -5.08
CA GLN A 151 24.48 -35.68 -3.74
C GLN A 151 23.73 -34.34 -3.76
N GLU A 152 22.65 -34.29 -3.02
CA GLU A 152 21.82 -33.10 -2.86
C GLU A 152 21.63 -32.80 -1.38
N GLU A 153 21.79 -31.54 -0.99
CA GLU A 153 21.60 -31.12 0.39
C GLU A 153 20.94 -29.76 0.46
N THR A 154 20.13 -29.53 1.49
CA THR A 154 19.50 -28.24 1.73
C THR A 154 20.18 -27.55 2.90
N ILE A 155 20.76 -26.38 2.63
CA ILE A 155 21.44 -25.56 3.63
C ILE A 155 20.43 -24.57 4.22
N HIS A 156 20.29 -24.59 5.53
CA HIS A 156 19.50 -23.64 6.30
C HIS A 156 20.40 -22.50 6.76
N LEU A 157 20.00 -21.26 6.46
CA LEU A 157 20.73 -20.09 6.91
C LEU A 157 20.28 -19.67 8.30
N ASP A 158 21.22 -19.31 9.16
CA ASP A 158 20.94 -18.89 10.54
C ASP A 158 20.17 -17.57 10.60
N LYS A 159 20.44 -16.67 9.66
CA LYS A 159 19.77 -15.37 9.55
C LYS A 159 18.49 -15.51 8.74
N GLY A 160 17.35 -15.18 9.35
CA GLY A 160 16.05 -15.31 8.69
C GLY A 160 15.69 -14.19 7.72
N ILE A 161 16.35 -13.02 7.79
CA ILE A 161 16.06 -11.83 6.99
C ILE A 161 17.36 -11.21 6.52
N ILE A 162 17.41 -10.81 5.24
CA ILE A 162 18.52 -10.08 4.63
C ILE A 162 18.03 -8.65 4.36
N ALA A 163 18.73 -7.64 4.93
CA ALA A 163 18.34 -6.25 4.73
C ALA A 163 18.52 -5.80 3.27
N ALA A 164 17.91 -4.66 2.92
CA ALA A 164 18.01 -4.10 1.57
C ALA A 164 19.45 -3.87 1.17
N LYS A 165 19.86 -4.36 -0.02
CA LYS A 165 21.22 -4.22 -0.56
C LYS A 165 22.33 -4.84 0.31
N GLU A 166 21.99 -5.63 1.32
CA GLU A 166 22.93 -6.36 2.16
C GLU A 166 23.28 -7.72 1.55
N SER A 167 24.47 -8.22 1.86
CA SER A 167 24.89 -9.59 1.54
C SER A 167 25.09 -10.39 2.82
N LEU A 168 24.55 -11.59 2.83
CA LEU A 168 24.71 -12.56 3.90
C LEU A 168 25.76 -13.59 3.50
N HIS A 169 26.87 -13.66 4.24
CA HIS A 169 27.88 -14.68 4.02
C HIS A 169 27.38 -16.02 4.57
N PHE A 170 27.59 -17.09 3.79
CA PHE A 170 27.31 -18.45 4.23
C PHE A 170 28.56 -19.33 4.01
N ALA A 171 28.73 -20.29 4.90
CA ALA A 171 29.74 -21.34 4.78
C ALA A 171 29.13 -22.67 5.22
N HIS A 172 29.36 -23.69 4.44
CA HIS A 172 28.84 -25.02 4.71
C HIS A 172 29.90 -26.07 4.38
N GLN A 173 29.85 -27.20 5.12
CA GLN A 173 30.75 -28.34 4.90
C GLN A 173 29.92 -29.55 4.53
N LEU A 174 30.14 -30.04 3.31
CA LEU A 174 29.53 -31.24 2.80
C LEU A 174 30.51 -32.41 2.93
N THR A 175 30.12 -33.48 3.61
CA THR A 175 30.88 -34.71 3.63
C THR A 175 30.40 -35.64 2.51
N LEU A 176 31.28 -35.95 1.58
CA LEU A 176 30.96 -36.93 0.52
C LEU A 176 30.88 -38.33 1.07
N GLU A 177 29.87 -39.09 0.66
CA GLU A 177 29.81 -40.53 0.95
C GLU A 177 30.99 -41.27 0.29
N MET A 178 31.50 -42.33 0.94
CA MET A 178 32.74 -42.99 0.48
C MET A 178 32.68 -43.49 -0.96
N ASN A 179 31.51 -43.86 -1.48
CA ASN A 179 31.34 -44.30 -2.87
C ASN A 179 31.42 -43.17 -3.88
N LEU A 180 31.22 -41.92 -3.44
CA LEU A 180 31.32 -40.74 -4.27
C LEU A 180 32.73 -40.12 -4.33
N ALA A 181 33.64 -40.57 -3.42
CA ALA A 181 35.00 -40.02 -3.37
C ALA A 181 35.84 -40.38 -4.60
N ASP A 182 35.52 -41.49 -5.26
CA ASP A 182 36.20 -41.98 -6.50
C ASP A 182 35.57 -41.35 -7.74
N ASP A 183 34.34 -40.82 -7.69
CA ASP A 183 33.74 -40.09 -8.79
C ASP A 183 34.33 -38.66 -8.85
N VAL A 184 34.65 -38.24 -10.06
CA VAL A 184 35.15 -36.88 -10.30
C VAL A 184 34.00 -35.90 -10.15
N VAL A 185 33.93 -35.26 -8.97
CA VAL A 185 33.06 -34.12 -8.77
C VAL A 185 33.48 -32.99 -9.68
N THR A 186 32.63 -32.61 -10.61
CA THR A 186 32.98 -31.61 -11.65
C THR A 186 32.25 -30.28 -11.43
N GLU A 187 31.03 -30.33 -10.90
CA GLU A 187 30.22 -29.14 -10.74
C GLU A 187 29.50 -29.12 -9.40
N ILE A 188 29.52 -27.97 -8.76
CA ILE A 188 28.80 -27.69 -7.54
C ILE A 188 27.90 -26.51 -7.81
N THR A 189 26.59 -26.75 -7.76
CA THR A 189 25.58 -25.73 -8.01
C THR A 189 24.87 -25.41 -6.71
N VAL A 190 24.77 -24.13 -6.38
CA VAL A 190 24.01 -23.63 -5.22
C VAL A 190 22.90 -22.72 -5.73
N THR A 191 21.67 -23.13 -5.53
CA THR A 191 20.50 -22.39 -5.97
C THR A 191 19.62 -21.99 -4.78
N PRO A 192 19.11 -20.73 -4.75
CA PRO A 192 18.15 -20.35 -3.73
C PRO A 192 16.83 -21.09 -3.97
N ALA A 193 16.31 -21.73 -2.92
CA ALA A 193 15.05 -22.47 -2.93
C ALA A 193 14.01 -21.81 -2.02
N LYS A 194 12.74 -22.13 -2.24
CA LYS A 194 11.66 -21.66 -1.36
C LYS A 194 11.86 -22.24 0.03
N ARG A 195 11.80 -21.37 1.03
CA ARG A 195 11.73 -21.77 2.43
C ARG A 195 10.28 -21.71 2.87
N ASP A 196 9.72 -22.81 3.31
CA ASP A 196 8.47 -22.82 4.05
C ASP A 196 8.74 -22.30 5.46
N ILE A 197 8.27 -21.07 5.72
CA ILE A 197 8.43 -20.44 7.02
C ILE A 197 7.36 -21.02 7.93
N HIS A 198 7.64 -22.20 8.50
CA HIS A 198 6.86 -22.72 9.63
C HIS A 198 7.29 -21.98 10.88
N LEU A 199 6.35 -21.30 11.53
CA LEU A 199 6.55 -20.79 12.89
C LEU A 199 6.54 -21.99 13.86
N PRO A 200 7.42 -21.98 14.85
CA PRO A 200 7.40 -22.98 15.92
C PRO A 200 6.12 -22.90 16.74
#